data_0d69cf5602f48f0f8bcd5c5d8134bd53
#
_entry.id   0d69cf5602f48f0f8bcd5c5d8134bd53
#
_cell.length_a   1.000
_cell.length_b   1.000
_cell.length_c   1.000
_cell.angle_alpha   90.00
_cell.angle_beta   90.00
_cell.angle_gamma   90.00
#
_symmetry.space_group_name_H-M   'P 1'
#
loop_
_entity.id
_entity.type
_entity.pdbx_description
1 polymer ?
#
loop_
_entity_poly.entity_id
_entity_poly.type
_entity_poly.pdbx_seq_one_letter_code
_entity_poly.pdbx_strand_id
1 'polypeptide(L)'
;MLTTLRSLFTLRRDERWLALVFLVPLVALQALMFYKFSCLFAHPTDASWMQFMRNFRMSGFDPTTYAVVLHWYQGYDILRHPLLALFVWPLSMLNAGLSALMGTNCVQLVVGVVLIASAFYALLWLWRTLRFVVGVGRCMAWLLTLLFMGFGMIAVTVCVPDHFCLSLPLLSLTLYVSGLKLKQGTRYSAWQAIVLFVLTAGVTLSNGIVVLLAIAITNGRAAFRPRFFFGALVLPACLMLAAGMGQRMMQQRKVSLSAPVAQQMKWTRHDVSRADVLIENFLGESLQLHRRHILGDVLSGRPIIVRYSWAAQYVAEAIIVLLALAGAWVGRRQRFQWLLMAVLGFNVLLHMVLGFAIDEVHIMAAHWALVLPLSMGWLLRFDLWQGSTEGCCPATLWRFNALQGAGVLLLVVLVAYLWMYHGTLLYRYLTWPLVA
;
A
#
# COMPACT_ATOMS: atom_id res chain seq x y z
N MET A 1 -21.72 14.14 -12.09
CA MET A 1 -21.20 15.25 -11.26
C MET A 1 -19.70 15.01 -11.08
N LEU A 2 -18.87 15.77 -11.78
CA LEU A 2 -17.42 15.69 -11.68
C LEU A 2 -17.05 15.98 -10.23
N THR A 3 -16.53 14.98 -9.51
CA THR A 3 -15.87 15.20 -8.24
C THR A 3 -14.79 16.22 -8.50
N THR A 4 -14.97 17.45 -8.07
CA THR A 4 -13.92 18.46 -8.15
C THR A 4 -12.72 17.91 -7.38
N LEU A 5 -11.50 18.18 -7.84
CA LEU A 5 -10.26 17.72 -7.19
C LEU A 5 -10.32 18.00 -5.66
N ARG A 6 -10.89 19.12 -5.29
CA ARG A 6 -11.12 19.51 -3.90
C ARG A 6 -11.92 18.46 -3.11
N SER A 7 -12.96 17.85 -3.68
CA SER A 7 -13.81 16.87 -2.97
C SER A 7 -13.10 15.51 -2.71
N LEU A 8 -12.00 15.23 -3.42
CA LEU A 8 -11.18 14.04 -3.15
C LEU A 8 -10.40 14.19 -1.84
N PHE A 9 -9.94 15.40 -1.53
CA PHE A 9 -9.08 15.67 -0.39
C PHE A 9 -9.80 16.28 0.82
N THR A 10 -10.99 16.88 0.64
CA THR A 10 -11.75 17.44 1.76
C THR A 10 -12.50 16.35 2.52
N LEU A 11 -12.45 16.42 3.86
CA LEU A 11 -13.20 15.54 4.74
C LEU A 11 -14.67 15.95 4.78
N ARG A 12 -15.56 15.00 4.68
CA ARG A 12 -16.99 15.17 4.93
C ARG A 12 -17.26 15.23 6.43
N ARG A 13 -18.39 15.75 6.83
CA ARG A 13 -18.75 15.83 8.26
C ARG A 13 -18.75 14.47 8.95
N ASP A 14 -19.21 13.43 8.27
CA ASP A 14 -19.25 12.06 8.77
C ASP A 14 -17.90 11.33 8.75
N GLU A 15 -16.87 11.95 8.14
CA GLU A 15 -15.50 11.42 8.07
C GLU A 15 -14.56 12.00 9.16
N ARG A 16 -15.00 12.99 9.93
CA ARG A 16 -14.14 13.68 10.93
C ARG A 16 -13.66 12.75 12.04
N TRP A 17 -14.53 11.90 12.56
CA TRP A 17 -14.16 10.90 13.57
C TRP A 17 -13.22 9.84 13.01
N LEU A 18 -13.42 9.49 11.73
CA LEU A 18 -12.54 8.59 11.00
C LEU A 18 -11.12 9.14 10.94
N ALA A 19 -10.97 10.46 10.76
CA ALA A 19 -9.67 11.11 10.77
C ALA A 19 -8.94 10.89 12.10
N LEU A 20 -9.61 11.05 13.24
CA LEU A 20 -9.00 10.82 14.55
C LEU A 20 -8.55 9.37 14.73
N VAL A 21 -9.42 8.40 14.39
CA VAL A 21 -9.13 6.97 14.55
C VAL A 21 -7.93 6.53 13.69
N PHE A 22 -7.76 7.12 12.49
CA PHE A 22 -6.62 6.80 11.66
C PHE A 22 -5.36 7.59 12.03
N LEU A 23 -5.48 8.86 12.35
CA LEU A 23 -4.31 9.70 12.65
C LEU A 23 -3.61 9.30 13.95
N VAL A 24 -4.35 8.92 14.99
CA VAL A 24 -3.75 8.57 16.28
C VAL A 24 -2.72 7.45 16.16
N PRO A 25 -3.04 6.25 15.59
CA PRO A 25 -2.05 5.20 15.45
C PRO A 25 -0.93 5.54 14.45
N LEU A 26 -1.23 6.28 13.36
CA LEU A 26 -0.20 6.72 12.41
C LEU A 26 0.82 7.65 13.05
N VAL A 27 0.35 8.63 13.83
CA VAL A 27 1.21 9.52 14.59
C VAL A 27 1.99 8.78 15.67
N ALA A 28 1.36 7.81 16.37
CA ALA A 28 2.04 7.01 17.37
C ALA A 28 3.18 6.15 16.75
N LEU A 29 2.97 5.52 15.60
CA LEU A 29 4.00 4.76 14.90
C LEU A 29 5.17 5.66 14.46
N GLN A 30 4.88 6.83 13.89
CA GLN A 30 5.92 7.77 13.49
C GLN A 30 6.66 8.38 14.70
N ALA A 31 5.96 8.61 15.81
CA ALA A 31 6.58 9.04 17.05
C ALA A 31 7.57 7.99 17.61
N LEU A 32 7.22 6.70 17.52
CA LEU A 32 8.12 5.61 17.91
C LEU A 32 9.34 5.52 16.98
N MET A 33 9.15 5.70 15.66
CA MET A 33 10.26 5.78 14.70
C MET A 33 11.20 6.96 15.02
N PHE A 34 10.62 8.13 15.31
CA PHE A 34 11.37 9.31 15.74
C PHE A 34 12.12 9.03 17.05
N TYR A 35 11.43 8.51 18.05
CA TYR A 35 12.01 8.17 19.34
C TYR A 35 13.24 7.27 19.19
N LYS A 36 13.14 6.20 18.39
CA LYS A 36 14.23 5.22 18.19
C LYS A 36 15.46 5.82 17.50
N PHE A 37 15.27 6.64 16.47
CA PHE A 37 16.35 7.01 15.56
C PHE A 37 16.75 8.50 15.61
N SER A 38 16.07 9.35 16.38
CA SER A 38 16.31 10.81 16.37
C SER A 38 17.76 11.20 16.73
N CYS A 39 18.37 10.48 17.65
CA CYS A 39 19.77 10.73 18.02
C CYS A 39 20.77 10.53 16.86
N LEU A 40 20.44 9.66 15.90
CA LEU A 40 21.29 9.40 14.72
C LEU A 40 21.11 10.43 13.61
N PHE A 41 19.97 11.14 13.62
CA PHE A 41 19.61 12.12 12.61
C PHE A 41 19.73 13.58 13.06
N ALA A 42 19.96 13.85 14.35
CA ALA A 42 20.14 15.20 14.83
C ALA A 42 21.31 15.92 14.12
N HIS A 43 22.44 15.23 14.01
CA HIS A 43 23.63 15.68 13.28
C HIS A 43 24.14 14.51 12.43
N PRO A 44 23.54 14.26 11.24
CA PRO A 44 23.83 13.07 10.46
C PRO A 44 25.26 13.10 9.93
N THR A 45 25.98 12.01 10.18
CA THR A 45 27.33 11.71 9.68
C THR A 45 27.31 10.36 8.99
N ASP A 46 28.35 10.00 8.25
CA ASP A 46 28.47 8.66 7.66
C ASP A 46 28.43 7.57 8.75
N ALA A 47 29.04 7.81 9.91
CA ALA A 47 29.02 6.88 11.03
C ALA A 47 27.61 6.69 11.59
N SER A 48 26.84 7.78 11.81
CA SER A 48 25.46 7.69 12.30
C SER A 48 24.53 7.05 11.25
N TRP A 49 24.78 7.27 9.96
CA TRP A 49 24.05 6.59 8.89
C TRP A 49 24.35 5.09 8.88
N MET A 50 25.61 4.68 9.02
CA MET A 50 25.96 3.26 9.12
C MET A 50 25.34 2.61 10.36
N GLN A 51 25.34 3.30 11.51
CA GLN A 51 24.67 2.82 12.72
C GLN A 51 23.15 2.71 12.51
N PHE A 52 22.53 3.69 11.82
CA PHE A 52 21.13 3.61 11.45
C PHE A 52 20.85 2.38 10.59
N MET A 53 21.62 2.13 9.54
CA MET A 53 21.44 0.97 8.64
C MET A 53 21.62 -0.37 9.36
N ARG A 54 22.49 -0.45 10.36
CA ARG A 54 22.62 -1.66 11.19
C ARG A 54 21.39 -1.95 12.04
N ASN A 55 20.69 -0.91 12.47
CA ASN A 55 19.55 -0.98 13.37
C ASN A 55 18.19 -0.95 12.62
N PHE A 56 18.19 -0.44 11.39
CA PHE A 56 17.00 -0.39 10.53
C PHE A 56 16.86 -1.71 9.78
N ARG A 57 16.22 -2.69 10.44
CA ARG A 57 15.93 -4.00 9.86
C ARG A 57 14.40 -4.16 9.82
N MET A 58 13.78 -3.55 8.83
CA MET A 58 12.31 -3.56 8.72
C MET A 58 11.88 -4.42 7.53
N SER A 59 12.18 -5.72 7.61
CA SER A 59 11.70 -6.75 6.68
C SER A 59 12.15 -6.57 5.22
N GLY A 60 13.24 -5.87 4.95
CA GLY A 60 13.72 -5.60 3.59
C GLY A 60 13.21 -4.29 2.99
N PHE A 61 12.46 -3.48 3.75
CA PHE A 61 12.18 -2.10 3.34
C PHE A 61 13.42 -1.23 3.31
N ASP A 62 13.58 -0.45 2.27
CA ASP A 62 14.69 0.48 2.08
C ASP A 62 14.37 1.86 2.68
N PRO A 63 15.24 2.44 3.53
CA PRO A 63 15.06 3.80 4.04
C PRO A 63 15.50 4.86 3.03
N THR A 64 15.33 4.60 1.73
CA THR A 64 15.88 5.43 0.63
C THR A 64 15.31 6.85 0.66
N THR A 65 14.08 7.05 1.15
CA THR A 65 13.50 8.39 1.21
C THR A 65 14.25 9.30 2.19
N TYR A 66 14.74 8.78 3.34
CA TYR A 66 15.61 9.55 4.21
C TYR A 66 16.91 9.95 3.51
N ALA A 67 17.57 8.99 2.83
CA ALA A 67 18.81 9.25 2.13
C ALA A 67 18.65 10.33 1.05
N VAL A 68 17.57 10.27 0.25
CA VAL A 68 17.32 11.23 -0.84
C VAL A 68 16.86 12.59 -0.31
N VAL A 69 16.12 12.67 0.81
CA VAL A 69 15.77 13.95 1.44
C VAL A 69 17.00 14.61 2.06
N LEU A 70 17.91 13.85 2.65
CA LEU A 70 19.18 14.36 3.16
C LEU A 70 20.11 14.82 2.03
N HIS A 71 20.23 14.01 1.00
CA HIS A 71 21.17 14.19 -0.10
C HIS A 71 20.50 13.88 -1.44
N TRP A 72 19.79 14.87 -2.00
CA TRP A 72 18.97 14.69 -3.21
C TRP A 72 19.72 14.10 -4.40
N TYR A 73 21.05 14.34 -4.51
CA TYR A 73 21.90 13.79 -5.56
C TYR A 73 21.99 12.25 -5.52
N GLN A 74 21.68 11.60 -4.41
CA GLN A 74 21.65 10.13 -4.33
C GLN A 74 20.57 9.53 -5.22
N GLY A 75 19.40 10.20 -5.36
CA GLY A 75 18.31 9.78 -6.22
C GLY A 75 17.79 8.36 -5.95
N TYR A 76 16.89 7.94 -6.81
CA TYR A 76 16.34 6.58 -6.85
C TYR A 76 16.76 5.87 -8.14
N ASP A 77 16.52 4.57 -8.22
CA ASP A 77 16.62 3.82 -9.48
C ASP A 77 15.49 4.25 -10.42
N ILE A 78 15.84 4.87 -11.56
CA ILE A 78 14.87 5.42 -12.51
C ILE A 78 14.03 4.35 -13.23
N LEU A 79 14.50 3.10 -13.32
CA LEU A 79 13.71 2.01 -13.91
C LEU A 79 12.65 1.47 -12.93
N ARG A 80 12.82 1.75 -11.64
CA ARG A 80 11.83 1.41 -10.61
C ARG A 80 10.98 2.62 -10.23
N HIS A 81 11.61 3.81 -10.14
CA HIS A 81 11.07 5.04 -9.57
C HIS A 81 11.39 6.25 -10.45
N PRO A 82 10.82 6.34 -11.67
CA PRO A 82 11.29 7.30 -12.69
C PRO A 82 11.18 8.77 -12.30
N LEU A 83 10.18 9.17 -11.50
CA LEU A 83 9.98 10.56 -11.08
C LEU A 83 10.07 10.77 -9.56
N LEU A 84 10.32 9.71 -8.78
CA LEU A 84 10.22 9.81 -7.32
C LEU A 84 11.19 10.83 -6.73
N ALA A 85 12.42 10.90 -7.25
CA ALA A 85 13.36 11.92 -6.78
C ALA A 85 12.91 13.35 -7.11
N LEU A 86 12.20 13.58 -8.23
CA LEU A 86 11.59 14.89 -8.53
C LEU A 86 10.45 15.21 -7.55
N PHE A 87 9.65 14.21 -7.19
CA PHE A 87 8.57 14.39 -6.21
C PHE A 87 9.10 14.64 -4.79
N VAL A 88 10.25 14.08 -4.46
CA VAL A 88 10.92 14.24 -3.15
C VAL A 88 11.79 15.51 -3.08
N TRP A 89 12.15 16.10 -4.22
CA TRP A 89 12.98 17.32 -4.24
C TRP A 89 12.45 18.47 -3.37
N PRO A 90 11.15 18.83 -3.40
CA PRO A 90 10.61 19.87 -2.50
C PRO A 90 10.79 19.52 -1.02
N LEU A 91 10.74 18.24 -0.65
CA LEU A 91 10.97 17.78 0.72
C LEU A 91 12.43 17.95 1.14
N SER A 92 13.38 17.70 0.22
CA SER A 92 14.80 17.97 0.46
C SER A 92 15.06 19.46 0.70
N MET A 93 14.45 20.35 -0.08
CA MET A 93 14.53 21.79 0.13
C MET A 93 13.90 22.22 1.48
N LEU A 94 12.74 21.67 1.79
CA LEU A 94 12.06 21.92 3.08
C LEU A 94 12.91 21.46 4.25
N ASN A 95 13.50 20.25 4.15
CA ASN A 95 14.41 19.74 5.18
C ASN A 95 15.63 20.66 5.37
N ALA A 96 16.26 21.09 4.29
CA ALA A 96 17.40 22.00 4.36
C ALA A 96 17.04 23.31 5.07
N GLY A 97 15.91 23.93 4.69
CA GLY A 97 15.44 25.17 5.29
C GLY A 97 15.08 25.02 6.78
N LEU A 98 14.33 23.99 7.13
CA LEU A 98 13.96 23.74 8.53
C LEU A 98 15.19 23.38 9.37
N SER A 99 16.11 22.59 8.85
CA SER A 99 17.34 22.21 9.57
C SER A 99 18.23 23.41 9.83
N ALA A 100 18.35 24.33 8.89
CA ALA A 100 19.07 25.57 9.08
C ALA A 100 18.41 26.48 10.15
N LEU A 101 17.08 26.51 10.20
CA LEU A 101 16.34 27.32 11.17
C LEU A 101 16.41 26.72 12.59
N MET A 102 16.34 25.38 12.71
CA MET A 102 16.25 24.70 13.99
C MET A 102 17.62 24.31 14.58
N GLY A 103 18.70 24.42 13.82
CA GLY A 103 20.05 23.99 14.24
C GLY A 103 20.20 22.46 14.37
N THR A 104 19.22 21.68 13.91
CA THR A 104 19.22 20.21 13.94
C THR A 104 18.53 19.67 12.70
N ASN A 105 18.91 18.48 12.26
CA ASN A 105 18.35 17.89 11.04
C ASN A 105 16.88 17.47 11.24
N CYS A 106 16.01 17.85 10.30
CA CYS A 106 14.56 17.67 10.36
C CYS A 106 14.04 16.54 9.45
N VAL A 107 14.91 15.69 8.86
CA VAL A 107 14.52 14.70 7.86
C VAL A 107 13.41 13.75 8.34
N GLN A 108 13.51 13.25 9.58
CA GLN A 108 12.50 12.36 10.14
C GLN A 108 11.14 13.06 10.30
N LEU A 109 11.13 14.34 10.71
CA LEU A 109 9.92 15.12 10.84
C LEU A 109 9.28 15.37 9.48
N VAL A 110 10.05 15.87 8.50
CA VAL A 110 9.56 16.16 7.14
C VAL A 110 9.00 14.92 6.48
N VAL A 111 9.75 13.81 6.48
CA VAL A 111 9.31 12.56 5.88
C VAL A 111 8.16 11.95 6.67
N GLY A 112 8.21 11.96 8.01
CA GLY A 112 7.15 11.43 8.87
C GLY A 112 5.79 12.07 8.61
N VAL A 113 5.73 13.40 8.44
CA VAL A 113 4.49 14.11 8.07
C VAL A 113 3.95 13.64 6.72
N VAL A 114 4.82 13.43 5.73
CA VAL A 114 4.42 12.94 4.41
C VAL A 114 3.92 11.50 4.48
N LEU A 115 4.56 10.63 5.27
CA LEU A 115 4.12 9.24 5.46
C LEU A 115 2.76 9.18 6.18
N ILE A 116 2.55 9.99 7.22
CA ILE A 116 1.25 10.10 7.91
C ILE A 116 0.17 10.56 6.93
N ALA A 117 0.42 11.61 6.15
CA ALA A 117 -0.55 12.10 5.17
C ALA A 117 -0.85 11.05 4.09
N SER A 118 0.18 10.38 3.56
CA SER A 118 0.05 9.33 2.56
C SER A 118 -0.81 8.17 3.08
N ALA A 119 -0.48 7.64 4.25
CA ALA A 119 -1.22 6.56 4.88
C ALA A 119 -2.66 6.97 5.20
N PHE A 120 -2.86 8.17 5.74
CA PHE A 120 -4.19 8.70 6.05
C PHE A 120 -5.09 8.77 4.81
N TYR A 121 -4.62 9.34 3.70
CA TYR A 121 -5.40 9.41 2.48
C TYR A 121 -5.63 8.05 1.84
N ALA A 122 -4.69 7.11 1.95
CA ALA A 122 -4.89 5.74 1.49
C ALA A 122 -6.06 5.07 2.23
N LEU A 123 -6.10 5.18 3.56
CA LEU A 123 -7.18 4.65 4.39
C LEU A 123 -8.52 5.35 4.15
N LEU A 124 -8.50 6.68 3.97
CA LEU A 124 -9.70 7.45 3.62
C LEU A 124 -10.31 7.01 2.30
N TRP A 125 -9.48 6.84 1.25
CA TRP A 125 -9.99 6.39 -0.05
C TRP A 125 -10.38 4.92 -0.05
N LEU A 126 -9.74 4.06 0.72
CA LEU A 126 -10.20 2.70 0.95
C LEU A 126 -11.60 2.69 1.59
N TRP A 127 -11.78 3.45 2.67
CA TRP A 127 -13.08 3.57 3.34
C TRP A 127 -14.15 4.14 2.39
N ARG A 128 -13.83 5.18 1.63
CA ARG A 128 -14.74 5.75 0.62
C ARG A 128 -15.10 4.74 -0.47
N THR A 129 -14.16 3.90 -0.89
CA THR A 129 -14.40 2.84 -1.87
C THR A 129 -15.39 1.81 -1.31
N LEU A 130 -15.19 1.36 -0.09
CA LEU A 130 -16.12 0.47 0.60
C LEU A 130 -17.53 1.09 0.71
N ARG A 131 -17.62 2.37 1.10
CA ARG A 131 -18.89 3.09 1.28
C ARG A 131 -19.61 3.39 -0.03
N PHE A 132 -18.92 4.00 -0.98
CA PHE A 132 -19.57 4.65 -2.12
C PHE A 132 -19.49 3.83 -3.42
N VAL A 133 -18.54 2.91 -3.52
CA VAL A 133 -18.41 2.01 -4.67
C VAL A 133 -19.04 0.67 -4.35
N VAL A 134 -18.52 -0.02 -3.33
CA VAL A 134 -19.02 -1.35 -2.94
C VAL A 134 -20.41 -1.26 -2.29
N GLY A 135 -20.67 -0.22 -1.49
CA GLY A 135 -21.98 0.00 -0.87
C GLY A 135 -22.09 -0.60 0.55
N VAL A 136 -20.97 -0.80 1.23
CA VAL A 136 -20.95 -1.36 2.59
C VAL A 136 -21.49 -0.36 3.62
N GLY A 137 -22.17 -0.83 4.66
CA GLY A 137 -22.62 -0.02 5.79
C GLY A 137 -21.46 0.68 6.51
N ARG A 138 -21.72 1.81 7.20
CA ARG A 138 -20.67 2.64 7.82
C ARG A 138 -19.79 1.82 8.79
N CYS A 139 -20.39 1.06 9.71
CA CYS A 139 -19.65 0.27 10.69
C CYS A 139 -18.78 -0.80 10.03
N MET A 140 -19.30 -1.48 9.00
CA MET A 140 -18.53 -2.49 8.26
C MET A 140 -17.37 -1.88 7.48
N ALA A 141 -17.58 -0.72 6.86
CA ALA A 141 -16.50 0.00 6.19
C ALA A 141 -15.39 0.41 7.17
N TRP A 142 -15.74 0.79 8.41
CA TRP A 142 -14.78 1.02 9.48
C TRP A 142 -14.00 -0.23 9.82
N LEU A 143 -14.67 -1.34 10.11
CA LEU A 143 -14.04 -2.58 10.49
C LEU A 143 -13.11 -3.11 9.39
N LEU A 144 -13.55 -3.07 8.13
CA LEU A 144 -12.72 -3.51 6.99
C LEU A 144 -11.50 -2.59 6.75
N THR A 145 -11.62 -1.29 7.01
CA THR A 145 -10.48 -0.38 6.90
C THR A 145 -9.51 -0.56 8.06
N LEU A 146 -10.01 -0.79 9.28
CA LEU A 146 -9.18 -1.11 10.44
C LEU A 146 -8.53 -2.49 10.29
N LEU A 147 -9.22 -3.47 9.69
CA LEU A 147 -8.63 -4.76 9.34
C LEU A 147 -7.44 -4.59 8.41
N PHE A 148 -7.58 -3.80 7.34
CA PHE A 148 -6.49 -3.50 6.41
C PHE A 148 -5.31 -2.82 7.11
N MET A 149 -5.57 -1.79 7.92
CA MET A 149 -4.52 -1.10 8.67
C MET A 149 -3.83 -2.03 9.68
N GLY A 150 -4.54 -3.06 10.16
CA GLY A 150 -4.04 -4.09 11.05
C GLY A 150 -3.19 -5.16 10.35
N PHE A 151 -3.14 -5.25 9.03
CA PHE A 151 -2.28 -6.21 8.34
C PHE A 151 -0.80 -5.92 8.64
N GLY A 152 -0.03 -6.97 8.87
CA GLY A 152 1.35 -6.86 9.37
C GLY A 152 2.21 -5.94 8.53
N MET A 153 2.34 -6.19 7.23
CA MET A 153 3.17 -5.37 6.35
C MET A 153 2.56 -4.01 6.05
N ILE A 154 1.25 -3.82 6.17
CA ILE A 154 0.65 -2.48 6.06
C ILE A 154 1.03 -1.62 7.27
N ALA A 155 0.98 -2.19 8.48
CA ALA A 155 1.41 -1.50 9.70
C ALA A 155 2.90 -1.12 9.65
N VAL A 156 3.75 -1.94 9.02
CA VAL A 156 5.17 -1.62 8.78
C VAL A 156 5.29 -0.55 7.68
N THR A 157 4.62 -0.73 6.55
CA THR A 157 4.67 0.19 5.38
C THR A 157 4.37 1.64 5.77
N VAL A 158 3.40 1.87 6.66
CA VAL A 158 2.99 3.24 7.03
C VAL A 158 3.99 3.96 7.94
N CYS A 159 4.96 3.28 8.49
CA CYS A 159 5.99 3.88 9.33
C CYS A 159 7.38 3.92 8.69
N VAL A 160 7.66 3.15 7.65
CA VAL A 160 8.99 3.13 7.01
C VAL A 160 9.14 4.19 5.93
N PRO A 161 10.33 4.83 5.80
CA PRO A 161 10.60 5.88 4.81
C PRO A 161 10.94 5.31 3.44
N ASP A 162 10.05 4.43 2.93
CA ASP A 162 10.17 3.79 1.63
C ASP A 162 9.05 4.25 0.68
N HIS A 163 9.21 3.98 -0.61
CA HIS A 163 8.27 4.33 -1.67
C HIS A 163 6.89 3.65 -1.53
N PHE A 164 6.79 2.54 -0.82
CA PHE A 164 5.55 1.78 -0.65
C PHE A 164 4.45 2.60 0.02
N CYS A 165 4.80 3.36 1.07
CA CYS A 165 3.85 4.25 1.72
C CYS A 165 3.38 5.39 0.81
N LEU A 166 4.23 5.84 -0.12
CA LEU A 166 3.90 6.88 -1.12
C LEU A 166 3.06 6.29 -2.28
N SER A 167 3.26 5.02 -2.62
CA SER A 167 2.48 4.31 -3.63
C SER A 167 1.06 3.98 -3.17
N LEU A 168 0.89 3.67 -1.90
CA LEU A 168 -0.38 3.20 -1.32
C LEU A 168 -1.57 4.15 -1.54
N PRO A 169 -1.47 5.47 -1.30
CA PRO A 169 -2.56 6.40 -1.58
C PRO A 169 -2.88 6.50 -3.07
N LEU A 170 -1.88 6.43 -3.95
CA LEU A 170 -2.10 6.50 -5.40
C LEU A 170 -2.87 5.29 -5.91
N LEU A 171 -2.58 4.10 -5.39
CA LEU A 171 -3.33 2.88 -5.68
C LEU A 171 -4.75 2.92 -5.10
N SER A 172 -4.91 3.37 -3.85
CA SER A 172 -6.22 3.55 -3.23
C SER A 172 -7.08 4.56 -4.00
N LEU A 173 -6.49 5.68 -4.43
CA LEU A 173 -7.16 6.70 -5.26
C LEU A 173 -7.56 6.14 -6.62
N THR A 174 -6.65 5.36 -7.26
CA THR A 174 -6.93 4.70 -8.54
C THR A 174 -8.16 3.79 -8.43
N LEU A 175 -8.22 2.96 -7.40
CA LEU A 175 -9.36 2.07 -7.17
C LEU A 175 -10.64 2.85 -6.86
N TYR A 176 -10.55 3.90 -6.02
CA TYR A 176 -11.70 4.73 -5.68
C TYR A 176 -12.30 5.44 -6.91
N VAL A 177 -11.46 6.14 -7.67
CA VAL A 177 -11.92 6.88 -8.87
C VAL A 177 -12.44 5.93 -9.93
N SER A 178 -11.75 4.81 -10.19
CA SER A 178 -12.21 3.79 -11.14
C SER A 178 -13.55 3.18 -10.72
N GLY A 179 -13.68 2.86 -9.44
CA GLY A 179 -14.92 2.32 -8.89
C GLY A 179 -16.10 3.27 -9.03
N LEU A 180 -15.91 4.57 -8.75
CA LEU A 180 -16.94 5.59 -8.96
C LEU A 180 -17.32 5.70 -10.44
N LYS A 181 -16.34 5.72 -11.34
CA LYS A 181 -16.57 5.80 -12.79
C LYS A 181 -17.34 4.57 -13.31
N LEU A 182 -16.96 3.38 -12.87
CA LEU A 182 -17.65 2.13 -13.21
C LEU A 182 -19.12 2.14 -12.72
N LYS A 183 -19.36 2.63 -11.50
CA LYS A 183 -20.71 2.76 -10.93
C LYS A 183 -21.55 3.79 -11.67
N GLN A 184 -20.94 4.89 -12.13
CA GLN A 184 -21.61 5.98 -12.85
C GLN A 184 -21.70 5.75 -14.36
N GLY A 185 -21.10 4.69 -14.90
CA GLY A 185 -21.02 4.47 -16.35
C GLY A 185 -20.16 5.50 -17.10
N THR A 186 -19.29 6.24 -16.39
CA THR A 186 -18.43 7.27 -16.97
C THR A 186 -17.04 6.73 -17.29
N ARG A 187 -16.27 7.46 -18.11
CA ARG A 187 -14.93 7.07 -18.57
C ARG A 187 -13.88 8.04 -18.05
N TYR A 188 -12.63 7.61 -18.05
CA TYR A 188 -11.50 8.50 -17.88
C TYR A 188 -11.35 9.40 -19.10
N SER A 189 -11.19 10.71 -18.87
CA SER A 189 -10.66 11.61 -19.90
C SER A 189 -9.15 11.37 -20.07
N ALA A 190 -8.59 11.81 -21.20
CA ALA A 190 -7.16 11.69 -21.45
C ALA A 190 -6.33 12.34 -20.32
N TRP A 191 -6.71 13.55 -19.90
CA TRP A 191 -6.02 14.27 -18.82
C TRP A 191 -6.04 13.51 -17.48
N GLN A 192 -7.21 12.97 -17.08
CA GLN A 192 -7.32 12.17 -15.86
C GLN A 192 -6.43 10.91 -15.92
N ALA A 193 -6.39 10.26 -17.08
CA ALA A 193 -5.55 9.10 -17.32
C ALA A 193 -4.05 9.47 -17.23
N ILE A 194 -3.63 10.56 -17.88
CA ILE A 194 -2.25 11.06 -17.85
C ILE A 194 -1.82 11.34 -16.41
N VAL A 195 -2.57 12.16 -15.67
CA VAL A 195 -2.21 12.58 -14.32
C VAL A 195 -2.09 11.37 -13.41
N LEU A 196 -3.09 10.48 -13.41
CA LEU A 196 -3.08 9.30 -12.56
C LEU A 196 -1.93 8.34 -12.91
N PHE A 197 -1.67 8.13 -14.20
CA PHE A 197 -0.59 7.27 -14.68
C PHE A 197 0.78 7.86 -14.29
N VAL A 198 1.02 9.14 -14.58
CA VAL A 198 2.32 9.78 -14.31
C VAL A 198 2.62 9.83 -12.81
N LEU A 199 1.63 10.15 -11.98
CA LEU A 199 1.82 10.14 -10.52
C LEU A 199 2.12 8.72 -10.01
N THR A 200 1.34 7.73 -10.43
CA THR A 200 1.47 6.37 -9.90
C THR A 200 2.71 5.66 -10.44
N ALA A 201 2.91 5.66 -11.75
CA ALA A 201 4.08 5.07 -12.39
C ALA A 201 5.36 5.85 -12.10
N GLY A 202 5.27 7.17 -11.89
CA GLY A 202 6.39 8.02 -11.52
C GLY A 202 6.96 7.70 -10.14
N VAL A 203 6.11 7.30 -9.19
CA VAL A 203 6.54 6.78 -7.88
C VAL A 203 7.06 5.36 -8.00
N THR A 204 6.32 4.47 -8.66
CA THR A 204 6.71 3.07 -8.86
C THR A 204 6.22 2.60 -10.23
N LEU A 205 7.15 2.31 -11.13
CA LEU A 205 6.83 2.03 -12.54
C LEU A 205 5.87 0.84 -12.70
N SER A 206 6.06 -0.24 -11.94
CA SER A 206 5.17 -1.42 -11.97
C SER A 206 3.74 -1.08 -11.57
N ASN A 207 3.51 -0.12 -10.68
CA ASN A 207 2.18 0.33 -10.28
C ASN A 207 1.44 1.07 -11.42
N GLY A 208 2.17 1.56 -12.42
CA GLY A 208 1.57 2.06 -13.65
C GLY A 208 0.69 1.02 -14.36
N ILE A 209 1.03 -0.27 -14.25
CA ILE A 209 0.21 -1.36 -14.80
C ILE A 209 -1.17 -1.40 -14.14
N VAL A 210 -1.25 -1.16 -12.83
CA VAL A 210 -2.54 -1.08 -12.12
C VAL A 210 -3.42 0.05 -12.69
N VAL A 211 -2.82 1.20 -13.00
CA VAL A 211 -3.54 2.31 -13.65
C VAL A 211 -3.98 1.94 -15.06
N LEU A 212 -3.13 1.25 -15.84
CA LEU A 212 -3.49 0.76 -17.17
C LEU A 212 -4.67 -0.22 -17.12
N LEU A 213 -4.65 -1.18 -16.19
CA LEU A 213 -5.76 -2.11 -15.95
C LEU A 213 -7.05 -1.38 -15.55
N ALA A 214 -6.93 -0.40 -14.66
CA ALA A 214 -8.05 0.42 -14.23
C ALA A 214 -8.68 1.21 -15.39
N ILE A 215 -7.85 1.83 -16.24
CA ILE A 215 -8.31 2.54 -17.44
C ILE A 215 -8.91 1.58 -18.46
N ALA A 216 -8.27 0.44 -18.71
CA ALA A 216 -8.77 -0.55 -19.67
C ALA A 216 -10.15 -1.10 -19.26
N ILE A 217 -10.33 -1.45 -17.99
CA ILE A 217 -11.61 -1.95 -17.47
C ILE A 217 -12.67 -0.85 -17.44
N THR A 218 -12.30 0.40 -17.10
CA THR A 218 -13.24 1.51 -17.01
C THR A 218 -13.67 2.01 -18.39
N ASN A 219 -12.72 2.25 -19.28
CA ASN A 219 -12.97 2.81 -20.61
C ASN A 219 -13.36 1.75 -21.64
N GLY A 220 -13.06 0.46 -21.39
CA GLY A 220 -13.28 -0.63 -22.33
C GLY A 220 -12.52 -0.39 -23.65
N ARG A 221 -13.16 -0.70 -24.78
CA ARG A 221 -12.57 -0.51 -26.12
C ARG A 221 -12.07 0.91 -26.40
N ALA A 222 -12.60 1.92 -25.71
CA ALA A 222 -12.18 3.33 -25.89
C ALA A 222 -10.75 3.59 -25.38
N ALA A 223 -10.24 2.78 -24.45
CA ALA A 223 -8.86 2.87 -23.97
C ALA A 223 -7.84 2.54 -25.08
N PHE A 224 -8.22 1.71 -26.03
CA PHE A 224 -7.36 1.24 -27.12
C PHE A 224 -7.51 2.07 -28.41
N ARG A 225 -8.32 3.13 -28.43
CA ARG A 225 -8.35 4.05 -29.57
C ARG A 225 -6.99 4.73 -29.73
N PRO A 226 -6.39 4.81 -30.94
CA PRO A 226 -5.01 5.28 -31.11
C PRO A 226 -4.72 6.63 -30.47
N ARG A 227 -5.61 7.62 -30.62
CA ARG A 227 -5.44 8.96 -30.02
C ARG A 227 -5.37 8.91 -28.49
N PHE A 228 -6.19 8.06 -27.85
CA PHE A 228 -6.19 7.90 -26.39
C PHE A 228 -4.97 7.08 -25.95
N PHE A 229 -4.73 5.93 -26.57
CA PHE A 229 -3.63 5.03 -26.21
C PHE A 229 -2.27 5.72 -26.34
N PHE A 230 -1.96 6.27 -27.51
CA PHE A 230 -0.68 6.95 -27.69
C PHE A 230 -0.59 8.29 -26.94
N GLY A 231 -1.64 9.11 -26.94
CA GLY A 231 -1.60 10.43 -26.31
C GLY A 231 -1.70 10.42 -24.78
N ALA A 232 -2.44 9.47 -24.20
CA ALA A 232 -2.68 9.46 -22.75
C ALA A 232 -1.85 8.41 -21.99
N LEU A 233 -1.24 7.44 -22.67
CA LEU A 233 -0.48 6.38 -22.03
C LEU A 233 0.97 6.31 -22.56
N VAL A 234 1.17 6.13 -23.86
CA VAL A 234 2.52 5.93 -24.42
C VAL A 234 3.36 7.20 -24.32
N LEU A 235 2.85 8.33 -24.80
CA LEU A 235 3.58 9.60 -24.76
C LEU A 235 3.95 10.02 -23.33
N PRO A 236 3.03 10.02 -22.35
CA PRO A 236 3.40 10.30 -20.95
C PRO A 236 4.44 9.33 -20.38
N ALA A 237 4.39 8.04 -20.73
CA ALA A 237 5.40 7.06 -20.32
C ALA A 237 6.79 7.41 -20.88
N CYS A 238 6.88 7.74 -22.16
CA CYS A 238 8.14 8.17 -22.78
C CYS A 238 8.68 9.47 -22.16
N LEU A 239 7.81 10.46 -21.96
CA LEU A 239 8.20 11.73 -21.32
C LEU A 239 8.65 11.54 -19.87
N MET A 240 7.99 10.68 -19.13
CA MET A 240 8.34 10.34 -17.76
C MET A 240 9.73 9.68 -17.68
N LEU A 241 10.02 8.72 -18.56
CA LEU A 241 11.34 8.09 -18.62
C LEU A 241 12.42 9.08 -19.05
N ALA A 242 12.13 9.94 -20.04
CA ALA A 242 13.05 11.00 -20.46
C ALA A 242 13.33 12.00 -19.32
N ALA A 243 12.31 12.40 -18.56
CA ALA A 243 12.47 13.26 -17.39
C ALA A 243 13.31 12.61 -16.29
N GLY A 244 13.10 11.32 -16.01
CA GLY A 244 13.91 10.54 -15.08
C GLY A 244 15.37 10.42 -15.51
N MET A 245 15.61 10.23 -16.80
CA MET A 245 16.97 10.22 -17.36
C MET A 245 17.63 11.59 -17.25
N GLY A 246 16.94 12.67 -17.62
CA GLY A 246 17.42 14.04 -17.47
C GLY A 246 17.76 14.40 -16.02
N GLN A 247 16.90 14.01 -15.07
CA GLN A 247 17.17 14.17 -13.65
C GLN A 247 18.46 13.44 -13.22
N ARG A 248 18.68 12.21 -13.68
CA ARG A 248 19.88 11.45 -13.35
C ARG A 248 21.16 12.09 -13.91
N MET A 249 21.06 12.69 -15.08
CA MET A 249 22.17 13.51 -15.64
C MET A 249 22.45 14.75 -14.77
N MET A 250 21.42 15.44 -14.30
CA MET A 250 21.58 16.58 -13.37
C MET A 250 22.24 16.15 -12.05
N GLN A 251 21.98 14.93 -11.59
CA GLN A 251 22.62 14.34 -10.41
C GLN A 251 24.04 13.81 -10.68
N GLN A 252 24.63 14.10 -11.85
CA GLN A 252 25.97 13.66 -12.27
C GLN A 252 26.18 12.13 -12.24
N ARG A 253 25.08 11.36 -12.35
CA ARG A 253 25.13 9.89 -12.37
C ARG A 253 25.18 9.38 -13.80
N LYS A 254 26.08 8.44 -14.06
CA LYS A 254 26.15 7.76 -15.37
C LYS A 254 24.81 7.07 -15.67
N VAL A 255 24.25 7.37 -16.84
CA VAL A 255 23.01 6.72 -17.33
C VAL A 255 23.44 5.52 -18.17
N SER A 256 23.29 4.30 -17.63
CA SER A 256 23.41 3.05 -18.38
C SER A 256 22.09 2.30 -18.26
N LEU A 257 21.44 2.00 -19.37
CA LEU A 257 20.18 1.25 -19.36
C LEU A 257 20.37 -0.27 -19.23
N SER A 258 21.53 -0.79 -19.66
CA SER A 258 21.82 -2.22 -19.61
C SER A 258 22.16 -2.72 -18.20
N ALA A 259 22.95 -1.96 -17.46
CA ALA A 259 23.32 -2.33 -16.08
C ALA A 259 22.12 -2.39 -15.12
N PRO A 260 21.18 -1.40 -15.11
CA PRO A 260 19.97 -1.48 -14.32
C PRO A 260 19.05 -2.68 -14.65
N VAL A 261 18.90 -3.05 -15.93
CA VAL A 261 18.08 -4.22 -16.31
C VAL A 261 18.71 -5.49 -15.78
N ALA A 262 20.02 -5.67 -15.96
CA ALA A 262 20.75 -6.83 -15.42
C ALA A 262 20.66 -6.88 -13.87
N GLN A 263 20.70 -5.73 -13.21
CA GLN A 263 20.52 -5.63 -11.76
C GLN A 263 19.09 -6.03 -11.33
N GLN A 264 18.06 -5.59 -12.05
CA GLN A 264 16.66 -5.99 -11.77
C GLN A 264 16.48 -7.51 -11.91
N MET A 265 17.11 -8.13 -12.90
CA MET A 265 17.04 -9.58 -13.10
C MET A 265 17.68 -10.38 -11.96
N LYS A 266 18.61 -9.81 -11.20
CA LYS A 266 19.18 -10.45 -10.00
C LYS A 266 18.18 -10.67 -8.87
N TRP A 267 17.10 -9.89 -8.84
CA TRP A 267 16.01 -10.04 -7.89
C TRP A 267 14.98 -11.10 -8.31
N THR A 268 15.23 -11.79 -9.44
CA THR A 268 14.36 -12.85 -9.94
C THR A 268 14.93 -14.21 -9.55
N ARG A 269 14.18 -14.97 -8.76
CA ARG A 269 14.57 -16.33 -8.33
C ARG A 269 13.54 -17.37 -8.70
N HIS A 270 14.04 -18.59 -8.98
CA HIS A 270 13.22 -19.74 -9.39
C HIS A 270 13.42 -20.98 -8.50
N ASP A 271 14.41 -20.94 -7.61
CA ASP A 271 14.83 -22.03 -6.73
C ASP A 271 14.08 -22.09 -5.39
N VAL A 272 13.08 -21.22 -5.16
CA VAL A 272 12.28 -21.17 -3.95
C VAL A 272 10.92 -21.84 -4.18
N SER A 273 10.44 -22.62 -3.22
CA SER A 273 9.10 -23.24 -3.26
C SER A 273 7.99 -22.19 -3.36
N ARG A 274 7.29 -22.17 -4.49
CA ARG A 274 6.19 -21.21 -4.74
C ARG A 274 5.04 -21.38 -3.76
N ALA A 275 4.74 -22.63 -3.35
CA ALA A 275 3.68 -22.91 -2.39
C ALA A 275 4.03 -22.35 -1.00
N ASP A 276 5.27 -22.58 -0.54
CA ASP A 276 5.70 -22.04 0.75
C ASP A 276 5.74 -20.50 0.73
N VAL A 277 6.24 -19.89 -0.34
CA VAL A 277 6.22 -18.43 -0.49
C VAL A 277 4.79 -17.87 -0.50
N LEU A 278 3.86 -18.55 -1.17
CA LEU A 278 2.46 -18.10 -1.21
C LEU A 278 1.84 -18.09 0.20
N ILE A 279 2.06 -19.16 0.96
CA ILE A 279 1.46 -19.33 2.29
C ILE A 279 2.20 -18.49 3.34
N GLU A 280 3.52 -18.55 3.38
CA GLU A 280 4.27 -17.97 4.49
C GLU A 280 4.62 -16.49 4.28
N ASN A 281 4.86 -16.07 3.03
CA ASN A 281 5.32 -14.73 2.71
C ASN A 281 4.23 -13.88 2.03
N PHE A 282 3.74 -14.30 0.83
CA PHE A 282 2.80 -13.48 0.05
C PHE A 282 1.49 -13.25 0.80
N LEU A 283 0.88 -14.28 1.34
CA LEU A 283 -0.29 -14.16 2.21
C LEU A 283 0.14 -14.00 3.68
N GLY A 284 0.93 -14.94 4.18
CA GLY A 284 1.29 -15.05 5.59
C GLY A 284 1.83 -13.77 6.19
N GLU A 285 3.07 -13.43 5.91
CA GLU A 285 3.72 -12.28 6.53
C GLU A 285 3.13 -10.94 6.08
N SER A 286 2.54 -10.87 4.88
CA SER A 286 1.77 -9.69 4.48
C SER A 286 0.63 -9.37 5.44
N LEU A 287 -0.04 -10.41 5.95
CA LEU A 287 -1.18 -10.29 6.87
C LEU A 287 -0.76 -10.27 8.33
N GLN A 288 0.22 -11.12 8.71
CA GLN A 288 0.63 -11.28 10.11
C GLN A 288 2.15 -11.40 10.23
N LEU A 289 2.76 -10.47 10.96
CA LEU A 289 4.20 -10.47 11.23
C LEU A 289 4.65 -11.75 11.93
N HIS A 290 5.80 -12.26 11.55
CA HIS A 290 6.41 -13.38 12.25
C HIS A 290 7.06 -12.93 13.57
N ARG A 291 6.80 -13.67 14.64
CA ARG A 291 7.43 -13.43 15.95
C ARG A 291 8.92 -13.83 15.94
N ARG A 292 9.25 -14.90 15.22
CA ARG A 292 10.64 -15.30 14.98
C ARG A 292 11.18 -14.41 13.85
N HIS A 293 12.42 -13.94 14.01
CA HIS A 293 13.06 -13.01 13.06
C HIS A 293 12.23 -11.73 12.81
N ILE A 294 11.62 -11.19 13.89
CA ILE A 294 10.77 -10.00 13.80
C ILE A 294 11.48 -8.90 13.01
N LEU A 295 10.82 -8.44 11.95
CA LEU A 295 11.31 -7.41 11.04
C LEU A 295 12.76 -7.64 10.55
N GLY A 296 13.22 -8.89 10.59
CA GLY A 296 14.53 -9.26 10.05
C GLY A 296 14.55 -9.10 8.53
N ASP A 297 15.74 -8.86 8.00
CA ASP A 297 15.99 -8.68 6.58
C ASP A 297 16.70 -9.92 6.02
N VAL A 298 16.26 -10.39 4.85
CA VAL A 298 16.87 -11.55 4.15
C VAL A 298 18.34 -11.27 3.83
N LEU A 299 18.68 -10.04 3.44
CA LEU A 299 20.07 -9.63 3.20
C LEU A 299 20.93 -9.63 4.47
N SER A 300 20.32 -9.61 5.64
CA SER A 300 20.98 -9.69 6.95
C SER A 300 20.94 -11.09 7.56
N GLY A 301 20.68 -12.14 6.76
CA GLY A 301 20.74 -13.55 7.17
C GLY A 301 19.44 -14.12 7.73
N ARG A 302 18.29 -13.43 7.57
CA ARG A 302 16.98 -14.01 7.83
C ARG A 302 16.67 -15.10 6.79
N PRO A 303 16.09 -16.25 7.17
CA PRO A 303 15.56 -17.20 6.20
C PRO A 303 14.48 -16.57 5.33
N ILE A 304 14.44 -16.91 4.03
CA ILE A 304 13.40 -16.46 3.12
C ILE A 304 12.02 -16.92 3.61
N ILE A 305 11.92 -18.21 4.00
CA ILE A 305 10.70 -18.79 4.54
C ILE A 305 10.77 -18.84 6.06
N VAL A 306 9.86 -18.12 6.70
CA VAL A 306 9.66 -18.17 8.16
C VAL A 306 8.25 -18.63 8.42
N ARG A 307 8.11 -19.70 9.18
CA ARG A 307 6.80 -20.27 9.54
C ARG A 307 6.23 -19.62 10.79
N TYR A 308 4.93 -19.56 10.87
CA TYR A 308 4.25 -19.10 12.07
C TYR A 308 4.59 -19.91 13.30
N SER A 309 4.55 -19.27 14.46
CA SER A 309 4.82 -19.93 15.74
C SER A 309 3.62 -20.68 16.27
N TRP A 310 2.40 -20.32 15.85
CA TRP A 310 1.15 -20.88 16.37
C TRP A 310 0.19 -21.24 15.24
N ALA A 311 -0.48 -22.38 15.36
CA ALA A 311 -1.51 -22.82 14.41
C ALA A 311 -2.66 -21.82 14.27
N ALA A 312 -3.00 -21.08 15.33
CA ALA A 312 -4.04 -20.05 15.31
C ALA A 312 -3.75 -18.93 14.29
N GLN A 313 -2.48 -18.67 13.95
CA GLN A 313 -2.11 -17.67 12.93
C GLN A 313 -2.51 -18.15 11.54
N TYR A 314 -2.30 -19.43 11.21
CA TYR A 314 -2.77 -20.01 9.94
C TYR A 314 -4.30 -20.01 9.86
N VAL A 315 -5.00 -20.24 10.98
CA VAL A 315 -6.46 -20.15 11.03
C VAL A 315 -6.93 -18.72 10.75
N ALA A 316 -6.30 -17.72 11.36
CA ALA A 316 -6.64 -16.31 11.10
C ALA A 316 -6.37 -15.91 9.65
N GLU A 317 -5.24 -16.33 9.07
CA GLU A 317 -4.92 -16.12 7.66
C GLU A 317 -5.98 -16.78 6.75
N ALA A 318 -6.28 -18.05 6.99
CA ALA A 318 -7.27 -18.78 6.21
C ALA A 318 -8.65 -18.11 6.27
N ILE A 319 -9.07 -17.63 7.44
CA ILE A 319 -10.34 -16.90 7.60
C ILE A 319 -10.31 -15.61 6.73
N ILE A 320 -9.25 -14.83 6.80
CA ILE A 320 -9.13 -13.58 6.01
C ILE A 320 -9.20 -13.90 4.52
N VAL A 321 -8.45 -14.89 4.05
CA VAL A 321 -8.41 -15.29 2.64
C VAL A 321 -9.77 -15.83 2.19
N LEU A 322 -10.39 -16.72 2.97
CA LEU A 322 -11.70 -17.29 2.65
C LEU A 322 -12.80 -16.24 2.60
N LEU A 323 -12.82 -15.28 3.52
CA LEU A 323 -13.77 -14.17 3.48
C LEU A 323 -13.57 -13.30 2.23
N ALA A 324 -12.33 -13.04 1.83
CA ALA A 324 -12.03 -12.29 0.61
C ALA A 324 -12.45 -13.06 -0.66
N LEU A 325 -12.20 -14.36 -0.72
CA LEU A 325 -12.62 -15.24 -1.83
C LEU A 325 -14.15 -15.33 -1.91
N ALA A 326 -14.83 -15.52 -0.78
CA ALA A 326 -16.29 -15.53 -0.72
C ALA A 326 -16.87 -14.18 -1.18
N GLY A 327 -16.29 -13.06 -0.73
CA GLY A 327 -16.67 -11.73 -1.19
C GLY A 327 -16.41 -11.53 -2.68
N ALA A 328 -15.27 -11.99 -3.21
CA ALA A 328 -14.97 -11.96 -4.64
C ALA A 328 -15.98 -12.78 -5.44
N TRP A 329 -16.38 -13.94 -4.95
CA TRP A 329 -17.42 -14.77 -5.57
C TRP A 329 -18.78 -14.08 -5.61
N VAL A 330 -19.21 -13.45 -4.50
CA VAL A 330 -20.44 -12.66 -4.45
C VAL A 330 -20.36 -11.48 -5.42
N GLY A 331 -19.23 -10.79 -5.44
CA GLY A 331 -18.97 -9.64 -6.34
C GLY A 331 -18.67 -9.99 -7.79
N ARG A 332 -18.59 -11.24 -8.20
CA ARG A 332 -18.10 -11.68 -9.52
C ARG A 332 -18.81 -11.10 -10.73
N ARG A 333 -20.04 -10.62 -10.57
CA ARG A 333 -20.81 -9.95 -11.64
C ARG A 333 -20.51 -8.45 -11.75
N GLN A 334 -19.75 -7.88 -10.81
CA GLN A 334 -19.42 -6.47 -10.76
C GLN A 334 -18.11 -6.20 -11.50
N ARG A 335 -18.10 -5.23 -12.41
CA ARG A 335 -16.87 -4.85 -13.15
C ARG A 335 -15.76 -4.36 -12.23
N PHE A 336 -16.12 -3.73 -11.10
CA PHE A 336 -15.14 -3.29 -10.10
C PHE A 336 -14.43 -4.49 -9.44
N GLN A 337 -15.13 -5.61 -9.19
CA GLN A 337 -14.49 -6.82 -8.68
C GLN A 337 -13.49 -7.42 -9.69
N TRP A 338 -13.79 -7.35 -10.98
CA TRP A 338 -12.82 -7.75 -12.02
C TRP A 338 -11.56 -6.89 -12.01
N LEU A 339 -11.70 -5.57 -11.72
CA LEU A 339 -10.53 -4.71 -11.52
C LEU A 339 -9.71 -5.17 -10.31
N LEU A 340 -10.34 -5.49 -9.19
CA LEU A 340 -9.64 -6.01 -8.01
C LEU A 340 -8.89 -7.31 -8.31
N MET A 341 -9.54 -8.24 -9.03
CA MET A 341 -8.89 -9.49 -9.44
C MET A 341 -7.76 -9.29 -10.44
N ALA A 342 -7.87 -8.32 -11.35
CA ALA A 342 -6.80 -7.97 -12.26
C ALA A 342 -5.58 -7.39 -11.53
N VAL A 343 -5.79 -6.56 -10.51
CA VAL A 343 -4.71 -6.03 -9.65
C VAL A 343 -4.02 -7.17 -8.89
N LEU A 344 -4.78 -8.04 -8.25
CA LEU A 344 -4.22 -9.20 -7.55
C LEU A 344 -3.49 -10.13 -8.53
N GLY A 345 -4.12 -10.45 -9.66
CA GLY A 345 -3.55 -11.30 -10.69
C GLY A 345 -2.24 -10.76 -11.27
N PHE A 346 -2.13 -9.45 -11.45
CA PHE A 346 -0.88 -8.81 -11.86
C PHE A 346 0.22 -9.00 -10.80
N ASN A 347 -0.06 -8.81 -9.53
CA ASN A 347 0.93 -9.01 -8.46
C ASN A 347 1.32 -10.48 -8.32
N VAL A 348 0.36 -11.41 -8.42
CA VAL A 348 0.65 -12.85 -8.46
C VAL A 348 1.51 -13.21 -9.67
N LEU A 349 1.18 -12.70 -10.86
CA LEU A 349 2.00 -12.90 -12.05
C LEU A 349 3.44 -12.41 -11.86
N LEU A 350 3.60 -11.17 -11.39
CA LEU A 350 4.91 -10.53 -11.23
C LEU A 350 5.78 -11.27 -10.19
N HIS A 351 5.21 -11.55 -9.02
CA HIS A 351 6.00 -12.04 -7.89
C HIS A 351 6.01 -13.57 -7.81
N MET A 352 4.87 -14.23 -8.02
CA MET A 352 4.76 -15.67 -7.84
C MET A 352 5.09 -16.45 -9.12
N VAL A 353 4.70 -15.97 -10.32
CA VAL A 353 4.98 -16.66 -11.58
C VAL A 353 6.36 -16.27 -12.10
N LEU A 354 6.61 -14.97 -12.29
CA LEU A 354 7.89 -14.48 -12.79
C LEU A 354 9.01 -14.50 -11.74
N GLY A 355 8.68 -14.58 -10.44
CA GLY A 355 9.64 -14.68 -9.34
C GLY A 355 10.37 -13.37 -9.00
N PHE A 356 9.86 -12.22 -9.46
CA PHE A 356 10.47 -10.93 -9.16
C PHE A 356 10.30 -10.56 -7.69
N ALA A 357 11.40 -10.24 -7.01
CA ALA A 357 11.47 -9.91 -5.59
C ALA A 357 10.75 -10.94 -4.68
N ILE A 358 10.83 -12.21 -5.03
CA ILE A 358 10.09 -13.28 -4.36
C ILE A 358 10.58 -13.51 -2.93
N ASP A 359 11.87 -13.24 -2.67
CA ASP A 359 12.48 -13.42 -1.36
C ASP A 359 11.87 -12.48 -0.29
N GLU A 360 11.40 -11.32 -0.74
CA GLU A 360 10.83 -10.25 0.11
C GLU A 360 9.41 -9.86 -0.36
N VAL A 361 8.68 -10.81 -0.94
CA VAL A 361 7.37 -10.53 -1.54
C VAL A 361 6.34 -9.97 -0.55
N HIS A 362 6.51 -10.22 0.74
CA HIS A 362 5.65 -9.71 1.80
C HIS A 362 5.65 -8.17 1.88
N ILE A 363 6.77 -7.49 1.57
CA ILE A 363 6.80 -6.02 1.56
C ILE A 363 5.95 -5.42 0.43
N MET A 364 5.63 -6.21 -0.60
CA MET A 364 4.75 -5.81 -1.71
C MET A 364 3.26 -5.73 -1.32
N ALA A 365 2.90 -6.04 -0.07
CA ALA A 365 1.51 -6.02 0.43
C ALA A 365 0.79 -4.70 0.13
N ALA A 366 1.49 -3.55 0.21
CA ALA A 366 0.92 -2.24 -0.10
C ALA A 366 0.38 -2.12 -1.54
N HIS A 367 0.84 -2.96 -2.48
CA HIS A 367 0.43 -2.92 -3.88
C HIS A 367 -0.85 -3.73 -4.16
N TRP A 368 -1.16 -4.74 -3.34
CA TRP A 368 -2.26 -5.65 -3.62
C TRP A 368 -3.22 -5.92 -2.46
N ALA A 369 -2.79 -5.78 -1.19
CA ALA A 369 -3.60 -6.21 -0.05
C ALA A 369 -4.91 -5.43 0.12
N LEU A 370 -5.04 -4.23 -0.50
CA LEU A 370 -6.31 -3.48 -0.62
C LEU A 370 -7.44 -4.33 -1.23
N VAL A 371 -7.10 -5.31 -2.08
CA VAL A 371 -8.07 -6.18 -2.73
C VAL A 371 -8.86 -7.01 -1.72
N LEU A 372 -8.23 -7.42 -0.61
CA LEU A 372 -8.87 -8.30 0.38
C LEU A 372 -10.09 -7.62 1.05
N PRO A 373 -9.96 -6.47 1.76
CA PRO A 373 -11.10 -5.84 2.40
C PRO A 373 -12.14 -5.32 1.38
N LEU A 374 -11.70 -4.90 0.19
CA LEU A 374 -12.62 -4.47 -0.87
C LEU A 374 -13.46 -5.62 -1.41
N SER A 375 -12.87 -6.82 -1.56
CA SER A 375 -13.61 -8.01 -1.96
C SER A 375 -14.54 -8.49 -0.84
N MET A 376 -14.08 -8.53 0.42
CA MET A 376 -14.93 -8.85 1.57
C MET A 376 -16.16 -7.95 1.66
N GLY A 377 -16.03 -6.69 1.23
CA GLY A 377 -17.12 -5.73 1.23
C GLY A 377 -18.35 -6.20 0.48
N TRP A 378 -18.22 -6.95 -0.61
CA TRP A 378 -19.36 -7.51 -1.33
C TRP A 378 -20.16 -8.52 -0.49
N LEU A 379 -19.47 -9.33 0.32
CA LEU A 379 -20.12 -10.28 1.22
C LEU A 379 -20.90 -9.57 2.33
N LEU A 380 -20.45 -8.40 2.75
CA LEU A 380 -20.95 -7.67 3.91
C LEU A 380 -21.89 -6.49 3.56
N ARG A 381 -22.40 -6.45 2.34
CA ARG A 381 -23.40 -5.46 1.91
C ARG A 381 -24.77 -5.73 2.55
N PHE A 382 -25.35 -4.68 3.10
CA PHE A 382 -26.65 -4.75 3.79
C PHE A 382 -27.81 -5.11 2.85
N ASP A 383 -27.77 -4.62 1.61
CA ASP A 383 -28.86 -4.77 0.61
C ASP A 383 -29.02 -6.21 0.11
N LEU A 384 -27.94 -7.00 0.11
CA LEU A 384 -28.03 -8.43 -0.25
C LEU A 384 -28.85 -9.24 0.77
N TRP A 385 -28.97 -8.71 1.98
CA TRP A 385 -29.62 -9.35 3.10
C TRP A 385 -31.04 -8.81 3.34
N GLN A 386 -31.34 -7.59 2.90
CA GLN A 386 -32.69 -7.00 3.02
C GLN A 386 -33.63 -7.33 1.85
N GLY A 387 -33.10 -7.54 0.62
CA GLY A 387 -33.90 -7.77 -0.58
C GLY A 387 -34.68 -9.08 -0.61
N SER A 388 -34.49 -9.98 0.38
CA SER A 388 -35.17 -11.25 0.48
C SER A 388 -36.19 -11.34 1.64
N THR A 389 -36.47 -10.22 2.33
CA THR A 389 -37.28 -10.23 3.55
C THR A 389 -38.78 -10.04 3.32
N GLU A 390 -39.21 -9.59 2.15
CA GLU A 390 -40.62 -9.57 1.79
C GLU A 390 -41.12 -11.00 1.57
N GLY A 391 -41.85 -11.53 2.55
CA GLY A 391 -42.38 -12.90 2.54
C GLY A 391 -41.57 -13.97 3.30
N CYS A 392 -40.47 -13.61 3.96
CA CYS A 392 -39.70 -14.56 4.78
C CYS A 392 -40.35 -14.83 6.14
N CYS A 393 -40.31 -16.09 6.55
CA CYS A 393 -40.70 -16.54 7.88
C CYS A 393 -39.83 -15.87 8.98
N PRO A 394 -40.37 -15.50 10.17
CA PRO A 394 -39.60 -14.88 11.25
C PRO A 394 -38.33 -15.65 11.67
N ALA A 395 -38.34 -16.98 11.60
CA ALA A 395 -37.20 -17.83 11.88
C ALA A 395 -36.03 -17.63 10.88
N THR A 396 -36.34 -17.32 9.61
CA THR A 396 -35.35 -17.05 8.58
C THR A 396 -34.70 -15.68 8.80
N LEU A 397 -35.49 -14.67 9.15
CA LEU A 397 -35.01 -13.34 9.53
C LEU A 397 -34.07 -13.39 10.74
N TRP A 398 -34.41 -14.18 11.77
CA TRP A 398 -33.57 -14.34 12.95
C TRP A 398 -32.21 -15.01 12.61
N ARG A 399 -32.21 -16.03 11.75
CA ARG A 399 -30.98 -16.68 11.28
C ARG A 399 -30.07 -15.74 10.47
N PHE A 400 -30.66 -14.90 9.62
CA PHE A 400 -29.89 -13.88 8.87
C PHE A 400 -29.26 -12.85 9.82
N ASN A 401 -30.00 -12.34 10.79
CA ASN A 401 -29.48 -11.42 11.79
C ASN A 401 -28.37 -12.04 12.64
N ALA A 402 -28.49 -13.32 12.99
CA ALA A 402 -27.46 -14.06 13.73
C ALA A 402 -26.17 -14.26 12.92
N LEU A 403 -26.29 -14.61 11.63
CA LEU A 403 -25.12 -14.75 10.74
C LEU A 403 -24.40 -13.42 10.53
N GLN A 404 -25.14 -12.33 10.36
CA GLN A 404 -24.55 -10.98 10.28
C GLN A 404 -23.84 -10.63 11.59
N GLY A 405 -24.46 -10.85 12.71
CA GLY A 405 -23.88 -10.63 14.04
C GLY A 405 -22.58 -11.44 14.23
N ALA A 406 -22.59 -12.70 13.83
CA ALA A 406 -21.41 -13.56 13.89
C ALA A 406 -20.27 -13.05 12.98
N GLY A 407 -20.61 -12.61 11.76
CA GLY A 407 -19.63 -12.02 10.84
C GLY A 407 -19.01 -10.72 11.37
N VAL A 408 -19.83 -9.85 11.98
CA VAL A 408 -19.35 -8.63 12.67
C VAL A 408 -18.43 -8.99 13.82
N LEU A 409 -18.85 -9.90 14.68
CA LEU A 409 -18.06 -10.36 15.84
C LEU A 409 -16.72 -10.94 15.39
N LEU A 410 -16.72 -11.77 14.36
CA LEU A 410 -15.51 -12.34 13.78
C LEU A 410 -14.55 -11.24 13.29
N LEU A 411 -15.04 -10.23 12.58
CA LEU A 411 -14.23 -9.11 12.13
C LEU A 411 -13.69 -8.29 13.30
N VAL A 412 -14.49 -8.03 14.33
CA VAL A 412 -14.04 -7.34 15.54
C VAL A 412 -12.91 -8.10 16.22
N VAL A 413 -13.06 -9.42 16.36
CA VAL A 413 -12.03 -10.29 16.96
C VAL A 413 -10.75 -10.28 16.10
N LEU A 414 -10.85 -10.39 14.77
CA LEU A 414 -9.71 -10.33 13.87
C LEU A 414 -8.99 -8.98 13.96
N VAL A 415 -9.72 -7.87 13.94
CA VAL A 415 -9.15 -6.52 14.07
C VAL A 415 -8.44 -6.38 15.40
N ALA A 416 -9.11 -6.72 16.51
CA ALA A 416 -8.52 -6.64 17.84
C ALA A 416 -7.25 -7.51 17.96
N TYR A 417 -7.30 -8.74 17.45
CA TYR A 417 -6.16 -9.65 17.43
C TYR A 417 -4.97 -9.05 16.65
N LEU A 418 -5.18 -8.63 15.39
CA LEU A 418 -4.10 -8.09 14.55
C LEU A 418 -3.49 -6.83 15.15
N TRP A 419 -4.32 -5.92 15.66
CA TRP A 419 -3.84 -4.67 16.27
C TRP A 419 -3.05 -4.90 17.55
N MET A 420 -3.52 -5.77 18.44
CA MET A 420 -2.79 -6.10 19.67
C MET A 420 -1.49 -6.84 19.35
N TYR A 421 -1.54 -7.81 18.45
CA TYR A 421 -0.40 -8.63 18.09
C TYR A 421 0.70 -7.78 17.42
N HIS A 422 0.35 -7.08 16.32
CA HIS A 422 1.32 -6.26 15.59
C HIS A 422 1.75 -5.01 16.38
N GLY A 423 0.83 -4.37 17.08
CA GLY A 423 1.15 -3.24 17.96
C GLY A 423 2.18 -3.61 19.03
N THR A 424 2.02 -4.78 19.65
CA THR A 424 3.01 -5.28 20.62
C THR A 424 4.37 -5.57 19.97
N LEU A 425 4.39 -6.19 18.79
CA LEU A 425 5.63 -6.51 18.10
C LEU A 425 6.35 -5.24 17.63
N LEU A 426 5.63 -4.29 17.01
CA LEU A 426 6.19 -3.03 16.54
C LEU A 426 6.67 -2.16 17.71
N TYR A 427 5.89 -2.08 18.79
CA TYR A 427 6.30 -1.37 19.99
C TYR A 427 7.61 -1.93 20.55
N ARG A 428 7.71 -3.24 20.74
CA ARG A 428 8.93 -3.91 21.21
C ARG A 428 10.13 -3.61 20.29
N TYR A 429 9.95 -3.72 18.99
CA TYR A 429 11.02 -3.46 18.03
C TYR A 429 11.47 -1.99 18.06
N LEU A 430 10.52 -1.05 18.07
CA LEU A 430 10.82 0.38 18.02
C LEU A 430 11.34 0.95 19.35
N THR A 431 11.07 0.29 20.47
CA THR A 431 11.62 0.66 21.78
C THR A 431 12.89 -0.12 22.18
N TRP A 432 13.29 -1.12 21.38
CA TRP A 432 14.53 -1.84 21.62
C TRP A 432 15.73 -0.91 21.45
N PRO A 433 16.73 -0.97 22.36
CA PRO A 433 17.93 -0.13 22.28
C PRO A 433 18.66 -0.29 20.95
N LEU A 434 19.33 0.77 20.51
CA LEU A 434 20.21 0.72 19.35
C LEU A 434 21.45 -0.13 19.68
N VAL A 435 21.80 -0.99 18.74
CA VAL A 435 23.07 -1.74 18.80
C VAL A 435 24.17 -0.81 18.29
N ALA A 436 25.28 -0.76 19.01
CA ALA A 436 26.45 0.06 18.70
C ALA A 436 27.14 -0.36 17.37
#